data_d653fbfee0ffc51b9ef6eb510b7204be
#
_entry.id   d653fbfee0ffc51b9ef6eb510b7204be
#
_cell.length_a   1.000
_cell.length_b   1.000
_cell.length_c   1.000
_cell.angle_alpha   90.00
_cell.angle_beta   90.00
_cell.angle_gamma   90.00
#
_symmetry.space_group_name_H-M   'P 1'
#
loop_
_entity.id
_entity.type
_entity.pdbx_description
1 polymer ?
#
loop_
_entity_poly.entity_id
_entity_poly.type
_entity_poly.pdbx_seq_one_letter_code
_entity_poly.pdbx_strand_id
1 'polypeptide(L)'
;KACIEAAAPVAQAPAFPPLEDVDDSGAWPDPVPLPDALPPVPAFDAELLPQALRGWIVDIAERMQCPPDFPAVGAVTALSSLIGARAVVAPKQHDDWRVVPNLWGLIVGRPGVMKSPALGEVLKPLHRLESTEREQWQLAHEAWELDTKVAELASKANEKQAAAVAAKDPAKARALLAPTDQPT
;
A
#
# COMPACT_ATOMS: atom_id res chain seq x y z
N LYS A 1 11.86 -0.26 25.24
CA LYS A 1 12.74 0.77 25.89
C LYS A 1 14.19 0.71 25.37
N ALA A 2 14.71 -0.46 25.00
CA ALA A 2 16.11 -0.61 24.55
C ALA A 2 16.40 -0.03 23.15
N CYS A 3 15.40 0.13 22.26
CA CYS A 3 15.61 0.69 20.92
C CYS A 3 15.71 2.22 20.87
N ILE A 4 15.32 2.92 21.91
CA ILE A 4 15.33 4.39 21.94
C ILE A 4 16.68 4.94 22.47
N GLU A 5 17.42 4.15 23.24
CA GLU A 5 18.69 4.59 23.83
C GLU A 5 19.91 4.53 22.90
N ALA A 6 19.78 3.89 21.72
CA ALA A 6 20.89 3.72 20.78
C ALA A 6 20.92 4.72 19.59
N ALA A 7 19.99 5.65 19.53
CA ALA A 7 20.02 6.69 18.51
C ALA A 7 21.09 7.72 18.86
N ALA A 8 22.18 7.75 18.08
CA ALA A 8 23.15 8.85 18.16
C ALA A 8 22.41 10.19 17.99
N PRO A 9 22.81 11.23 18.74
CA PRO A 9 22.17 12.53 18.62
C PRO A 9 22.28 13.00 17.16
N VAL A 10 21.13 13.21 16.53
CA VAL A 10 21.06 13.83 15.21
C VAL A 10 21.81 15.17 15.32
N ALA A 11 22.83 15.34 14.47
CA ALA A 11 23.54 16.61 14.41
C ALA A 11 22.48 17.70 14.27
N GLN A 12 22.46 18.64 15.22
CA GLN A 12 21.51 19.76 15.17
C GLN A 12 21.68 20.46 13.83
N ALA A 13 20.59 20.56 13.08
CA ALA A 13 20.57 21.42 11.93
C ALA A 13 21.08 22.82 12.35
N PRO A 14 21.87 23.50 11.51
CA PRO A 14 22.33 24.85 11.84
C PRO A 14 21.12 25.68 12.23
N ALA A 15 21.16 26.24 13.43
CA ALA A 15 20.11 27.11 13.92
C ALA A 15 19.94 28.25 12.92
N PHE A 16 18.74 28.44 12.41
CA PHE A 16 18.45 29.67 11.64
C PHE A 16 18.78 30.86 12.55
N PRO A 17 19.45 31.88 12.02
CA PRO A 17 19.69 33.09 12.81
C PRO A 17 18.36 33.64 13.32
N PRO A 18 18.31 34.20 14.52
CA PRO A 18 17.09 34.80 15.04
C PRO A 18 16.55 35.85 14.05
N LEU A 19 15.24 35.86 13.88
CA LEU A 19 14.56 36.83 12.99
C LEU A 19 14.64 38.28 13.49
N GLU A 20 15.38 38.55 14.57
CA GLU A 20 15.50 39.87 15.21
C GLU A 20 16.34 40.89 14.42
N ASP A 21 17.11 40.44 13.42
CA ASP A 21 17.95 41.29 12.58
C ASP A 21 17.35 41.56 11.19
N VAL A 22 16.05 41.39 11.00
CA VAL A 22 15.41 41.86 9.75
C VAL A 22 15.30 43.37 9.83
N ASP A 23 16.25 44.05 9.17
CA ASP A 23 16.20 45.49 8.97
C ASP A 23 14.86 45.84 8.28
N ASP A 24 14.02 46.60 8.99
CA ASP A 24 12.69 47.04 8.51
C ASP A 24 12.79 48.11 7.41
N SER A 25 13.97 48.28 6.79
CA SER A 25 14.22 49.17 5.67
C SER A 25 13.47 48.79 4.40
N GLY A 26 12.78 47.63 4.38
CA GLY A 26 12.07 47.11 3.21
C GLY A 26 12.98 46.64 2.07
N ALA A 27 14.29 46.72 2.23
CA ALA A 27 15.24 46.17 1.29
C ALA A 27 15.47 44.69 1.53
N TRP A 28 15.35 43.87 0.51
CA TRP A 28 15.70 42.45 0.62
C TRP A 28 17.21 42.33 0.87
N PRO A 29 17.65 41.42 1.76
CA PRO A 29 19.07 41.16 1.94
C PRO A 29 19.70 40.69 0.62
N ASP A 30 20.97 40.99 0.45
CA ASP A 30 21.71 40.52 -0.72
C ASP A 30 21.62 38.99 -0.85
N PRO A 31 21.45 38.45 -2.07
CA PRO A 31 21.34 37.03 -2.29
C PRO A 31 22.58 36.29 -1.77
N VAL A 32 22.39 35.40 -0.84
CA VAL A 32 23.47 34.52 -0.37
C VAL A 32 23.69 33.41 -1.41
N PRO A 33 24.92 33.22 -1.93
CA PRO A 33 25.20 32.12 -2.83
C PRO A 33 24.79 30.77 -2.23
N LEU A 34 24.10 29.97 -3.02
CA LEU A 34 23.83 28.58 -2.59
C LEU A 34 25.14 27.82 -2.46
N PRO A 35 25.25 26.88 -1.50
CA PRO A 35 26.45 26.05 -1.37
C PRO A 35 26.69 25.26 -2.66
N ASP A 36 27.92 25.27 -3.15
CA ASP A 36 28.32 24.63 -4.41
C ASP A 36 28.17 23.10 -4.43
N ALA A 37 28.04 22.48 -3.26
CA ALA A 37 27.94 21.05 -3.12
C ALA A 37 26.74 20.63 -2.27
N LEU A 38 26.06 19.57 -2.68
CA LEU A 38 25.08 18.90 -1.84
C LEU A 38 25.78 18.26 -0.64
N PRO A 39 25.18 18.23 0.55
CA PRO A 39 25.74 17.54 1.69
C PRO A 39 25.94 16.05 1.37
N PRO A 40 26.99 15.41 1.93
CA PRO A 40 27.26 14.01 1.69
C PRO A 40 26.09 13.16 2.21
N VAL A 41 25.65 12.19 1.39
CA VAL A 41 24.63 11.23 1.78
C VAL A 41 25.31 10.07 2.50
N PRO A 42 24.84 9.64 3.69
CA PRO A 42 25.35 8.47 4.36
C PRO A 42 25.24 7.22 3.47
N ALA A 43 26.21 6.30 3.57
CA ALA A 43 26.11 5.02 2.89
C ALA A 43 24.91 4.22 3.44
N PHE A 44 24.26 3.48 2.56
CA PHE A 44 23.16 2.60 2.94
C PHE A 44 23.69 1.46 3.84
N ASP A 45 23.03 1.26 4.98
CA ASP A 45 23.31 0.14 5.87
C ASP A 45 22.25 -0.96 5.68
N ALA A 46 22.68 -2.11 5.17
CA ALA A 46 21.80 -3.26 4.97
C ALA A 46 21.23 -3.83 6.28
N GLU A 47 21.82 -3.52 7.43
CA GLU A 47 21.29 -3.95 8.74
C GLU A 47 19.96 -3.28 9.10
N LEU A 48 19.64 -2.15 8.49
CA LEU A 48 18.34 -1.50 8.62
C LEU A 48 17.19 -2.35 8.05
N LEU A 49 17.51 -3.30 7.16
CA LEU A 49 16.51 -4.19 6.58
C LEU A 49 16.31 -5.46 7.42
N PRO A 50 15.09 -6.01 7.44
CA PRO A 50 14.85 -7.36 7.92
C PRO A 50 15.78 -8.37 7.22
N GLN A 51 16.34 -9.31 7.98
CA GLN A 51 17.32 -10.29 7.47
C GLN A 51 16.85 -11.01 6.20
N ALA A 52 15.55 -11.33 6.12
CA ALA A 52 14.96 -12.02 4.97
C ALA A 52 15.04 -11.22 3.66
N LEU A 53 15.16 -9.90 3.72
CA LEU A 53 15.19 -9.02 2.54
C LEU A 53 16.61 -8.64 2.12
N ARG A 54 17.59 -8.70 3.04
CA ARG A 54 18.95 -8.17 2.83
C ARG A 54 19.61 -8.71 1.56
N GLY A 55 19.69 -10.04 1.45
CA GLY A 55 20.31 -10.69 0.29
C GLY A 55 19.65 -10.35 -1.04
N TRP A 56 18.32 -10.31 -1.05
CA TRP A 56 17.54 -9.98 -2.24
C TRP A 56 17.73 -8.53 -2.68
N ILE A 57 17.72 -7.59 -1.75
CA ILE A 57 17.91 -6.16 -2.04
C ILE A 57 19.34 -5.88 -2.53
N VAL A 58 20.35 -6.49 -1.90
CA VAL A 58 21.74 -6.36 -2.32
C VAL A 58 21.92 -6.93 -3.74
N ASP A 59 21.37 -8.12 -4.02
CA ASP A 59 21.41 -8.73 -5.36
C ASP A 59 20.77 -7.82 -6.42
N ILE A 60 19.61 -7.21 -6.14
CA ILE A 60 18.99 -6.27 -7.08
C ILE A 60 19.89 -5.06 -7.30
N ALA A 61 20.43 -4.47 -6.24
CA ALA A 61 21.28 -3.29 -6.33
C ALA A 61 22.54 -3.57 -7.16
N GLU A 62 23.18 -4.72 -6.96
CA GLU A 62 24.36 -5.16 -7.73
C GLU A 62 24.03 -5.41 -9.21
N ARG A 63 22.96 -6.16 -9.50
CA ARG A 63 22.55 -6.44 -10.88
C ARG A 63 22.14 -5.19 -11.65
N MET A 64 21.44 -4.26 -10.99
CA MET A 64 20.96 -3.04 -11.60
C MET A 64 21.97 -1.89 -11.56
N GLN A 65 23.10 -2.05 -10.86
CA GLN A 65 24.11 -1.01 -10.68
C GLN A 65 23.48 0.29 -10.14
N CYS A 66 22.62 0.17 -9.14
CA CYS A 66 21.91 1.28 -8.52
C CYS A 66 22.16 1.32 -7.01
N PRO A 67 21.98 2.47 -6.36
CA PRO A 67 22.02 2.56 -4.90
C PRO A 67 21.05 1.59 -4.25
N PRO A 68 21.47 0.83 -3.20
CA PRO A 68 20.60 -0.13 -2.50
C PRO A 68 19.34 0.50 -1.86
N ASP A 69 19.39 1.78 -1.58
CA ASP A 69 18.24 2.55 -1.08
C ASP A 69 17.01 2.42 -1.97
N PHE A 70 17.20 2.37 -3.30
CA PHE A 70 16.10 2.34 -4.25
C PHE A 70 15.27 1.06 -4.15
N PRO A 71 15.86 -0.13 -4.27
CA PRO A 71 15.12 -1.35 -4.06
C PRO A 71 14.67 -1.53 -2.60
N ALA A 72 15.41 -1.01 -1.62
CA ALA A 72 15.05 -1.10 -0.21
C ALA A 72 13.74 -0.36 0.09
N VAL A 73 13.63 0.90 -0.30
CA VAL A 73 12.41 1.72 -0.13
C VAL A 73 11.24 1.07 -0.87
N GLY A 74 11.44 0.60 -2.09
CA GLY A 74 10.41 -0.08 -2.87
C GLY A 74 9.92 -1.35 -2.17
N ALA A 75 10.82 -2.19 -1.65
CA ALA A 75 10.47 -3.44 -0.96
C ALA A 75 9.68 -3.19 0.33
N VAL A 76 10.13 -2.25 1.17
CA VAL A 76 9.44 -1.92 2.42
C VAL A 76 8.05 -1.35 2.14
N THR A 77 7.91 -0.48 1.14
CA THR A 77 6.62 0.09 0.74
C THR A 77 5.68 -1.01 0.19
N ALA A 78 6.19 -1.91 -0.66
CA ALA A 78 5.41 -3.04 -1.18
C ALA A 78 4.94 -3.97 -0.05
N LEU A 79 5.80 -4.30 0.91
CA LEU A 79 5.43 -5.09 2.09
C LEU A 79 4.37 -4.39 2.94
N SER A 80 4.46 -3.08 3.12
CA SER A 80 3.46 -2.34 3.87
C SER A 80 2.07 -2.45 3.24
N SER A 81 1.99 -2.45 1.90
CA SER A 81 0.73 -2.64 1.17
C SER A 81 0.14 -4.04 1.35
N LEU A 82 0.97 -5.09 1.42
CA LEU A 82 0.54 -6.47 1.67
C LEU A 82 0.04 -6.67 3.11
N ILE A 83 0.69 -6.04 4.08
CA ILE A 83 0.27 -6.08 5.49
C ILE A 83 -1.07 -5.36 5.63
N GLY A 84 -1.18 -4.16 5.05
CA GLY A 84 -2.39 -3.35 5.06
C GLY A 84 -3.00 -3.24 6.46
N ALA A 85 -4.32 -3.40 6.56
CA ALA A 85 -5.05 -3.35 7.82
C ALA A 85 -5.02 -4.66 8.64
N ARG A 86 -4.32 -5.70 8.18
CA ARG A 86 -4.22 -7.00 8.88
C ARG A 86 -3.41 -6.93 10.17
N ALA A 87 -2.48 -5.98 10.25
CA ALA A 87 -1.72 -5.69 11.45
C ALA A 87 -1.75 -4.19 11.73
N VAL A 88 -1.89 -3.85 13.01
CA VAL A 88 -1.90 -2.46 13.46
C VAL A 88 -0.99 -2.30 14.67
N VAL A 89 -0.42 -1.14 14.82
CA VAL A 89 0.35 -0.76 16.01
C VAL A 89 -0.53 0.09 16.91
N ALA A 90 -0.65 -0.29 18.18
CA ALA A 90 -1.28 0.51 19.23
C ALA A 90 -0.17 1.18 20.04
N PRO A 91 0.20 2.45 19.76
CA PRO A 91 1.34 3.11 20.40
C PRO A 91 1.15 3.35 21.90
N LYS A 92 -0.11 3.43 22.33
CA LYS A 92 -0.48 3.67 23.71
C LYS A 92 -1.34 2.52 24.25
N GLN A 93 -1.09 2.14 25.50
CA GLN A 93 -1.75 0.99 26.14
C GLN A 93 -3.24 1.24 26.45
N HIS A 94 -3.62 2.48 26.75
CA HIS A 94 -4.97 2.86 27.19
C HIS A 94 -5.63 3.88 26.24
N ASP A 95 -5.30 3.78 24.95
CA ASP A 95 -5.82 4.65 23.90
C ASP A 95 -6.41 3.77 22.79
N ASP A 96 -7.41 4.25 22.12
CA ASP A 96 -8.02 3.62 20.95
C ASP A 96 -7.28 3.93 19.63
N TRP A 97 -6.26 4.80 19.71
CA TRP A 97 -5.46 5.15 18.53
C TRP A 97 -4.68 3.96 18.00
N ARG A 98 -4.94 3.64 16.74
CA ARG A 98 -4.31 2.54 16.00
C ARG A 98 -3.68 3.09 14.73
N VAL A 99 -2.46 2.64 14.45
CA VAL A 99 -1.70 3.01 13.26
C VAL A 99 -1.59 1.80 12.33
N VAL A 100 -2.06 1.97 11.11
CA VAL A 100 -1.90 0.99 10.03
C VAL A 100 -0.57 1.27 9.31
N PRO A 101 0.21 0.26 8.92
CA PRO A 101 1.47 0.43 8.20
C PRO A 101 1.23 0.89 6.75
N ASN A 102 0.70 2.09 6.58
CA ASN A 102 0.50 2.70 5.26
C ASN A 102 1.70 3.61 4.96
N LEU A 103 2.71 3.05 4.31
CA LEU A 103 3.95 3.76 4.02
C LEU A 103 3.93 4.38 2.62
N TRP A 104 4.52 5.55 2.53
CA TRP A 104 4.78 6.27 1.29
C TRP A 104 6.29 6.33 1.08
N GLY A 105 6.75 5.97 -0.11
CA GLY A 105 8.16 6.00 -0.48
C GLY A 105 8.40 6.98 -1.61
N LEU A 106 9.47 7.77 -1.52
CA LEU A 106 9.93 8.65 -2.58
C LEU A 106 11.39 8.36 -2.89
N ILE A 107 11.72 8.13 -4.16
CA ILE A 107 13.07 7.91 -4.64
C ILE A 107 13.51 9.12 -5.47
N VAL A 108 14.46 9.88 -4.96
CA VAL A 108 15.03 11.05 -5.62
C VAL A 108 16.42 10.70 -6.14
N GLY A 109 16.68 11.02 -7.39
CA GLY A 109 17.99 10.78 -8.00
C GLY A 109 18.07 11.39 -9.40
N ARG A 110 19.29 11.53 -9.92
CA ARG A 110 19.54 12.06 -11.26
C ARG A 110 18.87 11.19 -12.33
N PRO A 111 18.59 11.71 -13.52
CA PRO A 111 18.18 10.87 -14.66
C PRO A 111 19.24 9.77 -14.93
N GLY A 112 18.78 8.59 -15.33
CA GLY A 112 19.68 7.47 -15.70
C GLY A 112 20.19 6.60 -14.54
N VAL A 113 19.88 6.91 -13.26
CA VAL A 113 20.35 6.11 -12.10
C VAL A 113 19.47 4.87 -11.79
N MET A 114 18.87 4.28 -12.80
CA MET A 114 18.16 2.99 -12.72
C MET A 114 17.01 2.91 -11.69
N LYS A 115 16.37 4.04 -11.35
CA LYS A 115 15.23 4.07 -10.37
C LYS A 115 14.07 3.16 -10.76
N SER A 116 13.53 3.34 -11.97
CA SER A 116 12.38 2.57 -12.45
C SER A 116 12.69 1.09 -12.66
N PRO A 117 13.84 0.70 -13.23
CA PRO A 117 14.23 -0.70 -13.30
C PRO A 117 14.36 -1.37 -11.92
N ALA A 118 14.97 -0.70 -10.95
CA ALA A 118 15.08 -1.22 -9.58
C ALA A 118 13.71 -1.44 -8.93
N LEU A 119 12.79 -0.48 -9.07
CA LEU A 119 11.41 -0.63 -8.61
C LEU A 119 10.69 -1.77 -9.33
N GLY A 120 10.86 -1.89 -10.65
CA GLY A 120 10.27 -2.98 -11.43
C GLY A 120 10.69 -4.36 -10.92
N GLU A 121 11.98 -4.55 -10.58
CA GLU A 121 12.47 -5.81 -10.00
C GLU A 121 11.82 -6.10 -8.64
N VAL A 122 11.72 -5.11 -7.79
CA VAL A 122 11.14 -5.23 -6.44
C VAL A 122 9.65 -5.55 -6.50
N LEU A 123 8.91 -5.01 -7.45
CA LEU A 123 7.48 -5.23 -7.58
C LEU A 123 7.10 -6.55 -8.28
N LYS A 124 8.05 -7.24 -8.91
CA LYS A 124 7.79 -8.54 -9.58
C LYS A 124 7.07 -9.57 -8.70
N PRO A 125 7.47 -9.81 -7.43
CA PRO A 125 6.75 -10.74 -6.57
C PRO A 125 5.29 -10.33 -6.33
N LEU A 126 5.04 -9.03 -6.15
CA LEU A 126 3.70 -8.50 -5.95
C LEU A 126 2.82 -8.70 -7.19
N HIS A 127 3.35 -8.41 -8.39
CA HIS A 127 2.64 -8.66 -9.64
C HIS A 127 2.33 -10.15 -9.89
N ARG A 128 3.23 -11.05 -9.46
CA ARG A 128 2.95 -12.50 -9.53
C ARG A 128 1.78 -12.88 -8.63
N LEU A 129 1.77 -12.39 -7.39
CA LEU A 129 0.65 -12.63 -6.48
C LEU A 129 -0.65 -12.07 -7.04
N GLU A 130 -0.63 -10.84 -7.55
CA GLU A 130 -1.79 -10.21 -8.18
C GLU A 130 -2.32 -11.02 -9.36
N SER A 131 -1.43 -11.52 -10.23
CA SER A 131 -1.81 -12.34 -11.39
C SER A 131 -2.51 -13.63 -10.94
N THR A 132 -1.96 -14.33 -9.96
CA THR A 132 -2.53 -15.57 -9.44
C THR A 132 -3.91 -15.34 -8.79
N GLU A 133 -4.04 -14.31 -7.96
CA GLU A 133 -5.31 -13.95 -7.32
C GLU A 133 -6.36 -13.50 -8.35
N ARG A 134 -5.94 -12.80 -9.38
CA ARG A 134 -6.82 -12.37 -10.46
C ARG A 134 -7.38 -13.55 -11.25
N GLU A 135 -6.55 -14.55 -11.57
CA GLU A 135 -7.01 -15.76 -12.24
C GLU A 135 -8.04 -16.52 -11.40
N GLN A 136 -7.76 -16.69 -10.10
CA GLN A 136 -8.71 -17.34 -9.18
C GLN A 136 -10.02 -16.57 -9.05
N TRP A 137 -9.93 -15.24 -8.94
CA TRP A 137 -11.10 -14.37 -8.90
C TRP A 137 -11.94 -14.46 -10.17
N GLN A 138 -11.30 -14.49 -11.36
CA GLN A 138 -12.03 -14.61 -12.63
C GLN A 138 -12.83 -15.91 -12.68
N LEU A 139 -12.23 -17.04 -12.30
CA LEU A 139 -12.93 -18.32 -12.26
C LEU A 139 -14.11 -18.32 -11.28
N ALA A 140 -13.89 -17.75 -10.09
CA ALA A 140 -14.96 -17.64 -9.09
C ALA A 140 -16.07 -16.68 -9.53
N HIS A 141 -15.71 -15.60 -10.22
CA HIS A 141 -16.66 -14.62 -10.73
C HIS A 141 -17.53 -15.20 -11.85
N GLU A 142 -16.93 -15.94 -12.79
CA GLU A 142 -17.67 -16.62 -13.86
C GLU A 142 -18.69 -17.63 -13.28
N ALA A 143 -18.27 -18.40 -12.27
CA ALA A 143 -19.17 -19.32 -11.57
C ALA A 143 -20.32 -18.57 -10.89
N TRP A 144 -20.00 -17.49 -10.18
CA TRP A 144 -21.00 -16.65 -9.50
C TRP A 144 -21.98 -16.00 -10.49
N GLU A 145 -21.51 -15.53 -11.66
CA GLU A 145 -22.39 -15.00 -12.71
C GLU A 145 -23.37 -16.04 -13.25
N LEU A 146 -22.91 -17.29 -13.44
CA LEU A 146 -23.76 -18.39 -13.86
C LEU A 146 -24.81 -18.72 -12.81
N ASP A 147 -24.41 -18.83 -11.55
CA ASP A 147 -25.32 -19.09 -10.43
C ASP A 147 -26.35 -17.98 -10.26
N THR A 148 -25.93 -16.74 -10.43
CA THR A 148 -26.84 -15.59 -10.40
C THR A 148 -27.87 -15.64 -11.52
N LYS A 149 -27.47 -15.97 -12.75
CA LYS A 149 -28.39 -16.15 -13.88
C LYS A 149 -29.37 -17.29 -13.65
N VAL A 150 -28.90 -18.40 -13.09
CA VAL A 150 -29.78 -19.54 -12.73
C VAL A 150 -30.80 -19.13 -11.66
N ALA A 151 -30.37 -18.40 -10.64
CA ALA A 151 -31.24 -17.89 -9.58
C ALA A 151 -32.29 -16.92 -10.14
N GLU A 152 -31.91 -16.00 -11.04
CA GLU A 152 -32.85 -15.11 -11.73
C GLU A 152 -33.89 -15.86 -12.57
N LEU A 153 -33.47 -16.89 -13.31
CA LEU A 153 -34.38 -17.70 -14.12
C LEU A 153 -35.34 -18.50 -13.23
N ALA A 154 -34.84 -19.05 -12.14
CA ALA A 154 -35.67 -19.76 -11.15
C ALA A 154 -36.69 -18.80 -10.51
N SER A 155 -36.27 -17.59 -10.12
CA SER A 155 -37.18 -16.55 -9.59
C SER A 155 -38.30 -16.22 -10.58
N LYS A 156 -37.96 -15.95 -11.84
CA LYS A 156 -38.95 -15.68 -12.90
C LYS A 156 -39.91 -16.86 -13.14
N ALA A 157 -39.42 -18.11 -13.04
CA ALA A 157 -40.25 -19.29 -13.14
C ALA A 157 -41.21 -19.40 -11.94
N ASN A 158 -40.71 -19.16 -10.73
CA ASN A 158 -41.51 -19.15 -9.52
C ASN A 158 -42.57 -18.04 -9.56
N GLU A 159 -42.27 -16.86 -10.04
CA GLU A 159 -43.21 -15.76 -10.22
C GLU A 159 -44.38 -16.17 -11.17
N LYS A 160 -44.06 -16.80 -12.30
CA LYS A 160 -45.08 -17.31 -13.23
C LYS A 160 -45.96 -18.38 -12.58
N GLN A 161 -45.37 -19.31 -11.84
CA GLN A 161 -46.13 -20.34 -11.11
C GLN A 161 -46.97 -19.75 -10.00
N ALA A 162 -46.42 -18.79 -9.23
CA ALA A 162 -47.16 -18.09 -8.18
C ALA A 162 -48.36 -17.33 -8.74
N ALA A 163 -48.21 -16.64 -9.87
CA ALA A 163 -49.30 -15.94 -10.55
C ALA A 163 -50.41 -16.91 -10.98
N ALA A 164 -50.08 -18.10 -11.49
CA ALA A 164 -51.03 -19.11 -11.93
C ALA A 164 -51.84 -19.72 -10.79
N VAL A 165 -51.32 -19.79 -9.57
CA VAL A 165 -51.95 -20.42 -8.41
C VAL A 165 -52.51 -19.38 -7.41
N ALA A 166 -52.19 -18.13 -7.51
CA ALA A 166 -52.52 -17.07 -6.54
C ALA A 166 -54.04 -16.95 -6.24
N ALA A 167 -54.89 -17.14 -7.24
CA ALA A 167 -56.34 -17.06 -7.08
C ALA A 167 -56.94 -18.31 -6.37
N LYS A 168 -56.25 -19.45 -6.45
CA LYS A 168 -56.74 -20.76 -5.89
C LYS A 168 -56.11 -21.08 -4.55
N ASP A 169 -54.85 -20.77 -4.36
CA ASP A 169 -54.05 -21.07 -3.16
C ASP A 169 -53.04 -19.94 -2.88
N PRO A 170 -53.46 -18.90 -2.14
CA PRO A 170 -52.59 -17.79 -1.80
C PRO A 170 -51.41 -18.17 -0.91
N ALA A 171 -51.53 -19.24 -0.11
CA ALA A 171 -50.46 -19.69 0.77
C ALA A 171 -49.30 -20.31 -0.05
N LYS A 172 -49.64 -21.13 -1.06
CA LYS A 172 -48.68 -21.72 -1.98
C LYS A 172 -48.02 -20.64 -2.87
N ALA A 173 -48.77 -19.62 -3.31
CA ALA A 173 -48.21 -18.52 -4.05
C ALA A 173 -47.16 -17.73 -3.25
N ARG A 174 -47.43 -17.47 -1.94
CA ARG A 174 -46.46 -16.84 -1.02
C ARG A 174 -45.19 -17.68 -0.85
N ALA A 175 -45.31 -18.99 -0.72
CA ALA A 175 -44.18 -19.90 -0.58
C ALA A 175 -43.25 -19.89 -1.81
N LEU A 176 -43.83 -19.79 -3.01
CA LEU A 176 -43.07 -19.68 -4.27
C LEU A 176 -42.35 -18.33 -4.46
N LEU A 177 -42.88 -17.27 -3.85
CA LEU A 177 -42.30 -15.92 -3.90
C LEU A 177 -41.34 -15.63 -2.72
N ALA A 178 -41.20 -16.59 -1.78
CA ALA A 178 -40.24 -16.42 -0.70
C ALA A 178 -38.81 -16.26 -1.29
N PRO A 179 -37.99 -15.35 -0.74
CA PRO A 179 -36.65 -15.15 -1.25
C PRO A 179 -35.86 -16.46 -1.17
N THR A 180 -35.38 -16.93 -2.30
CA THR A 180 -34.38 -18.00 -2.34
C THR A 180 -33.05 -17.41 -1.91
N ASP A 181 -32.30 -18.10 -1.06
CA ASP A 181 -30.95 -17.66 -0.66
C ASP A 181 -30.13 -17.28 -1.90
N GLN A 182 -29.75 -16.01 -1.97
CA GLN A 182 -28.85 -15.56 -3.04
C GLN A 182 -27.45 -16.16 -2.78
N PRO A 183 -26.74 -16.63 -3.79
CA PRO A 183 -25.36 -17.03 -3.64
C PRO A 183 -24.53 -15.84 -3.16
N THR A 184 -23.89 -16.02 -2.01
CA THR A 184 -23.01 -15.04 -1.35
C THR A 184 -21.64 -14.99 -2.02
#